data_66c6f6234a07f03d72656759d4c85a71
#
_entry.id   66c6f6234a07f03d72656759d4c85a71
#
_cell.length_a   1.000
_cell.length_b   1.000
_cell.length_c   1.000
_cell.angle_alpha   90.00
_cell.angle_beta   90.00
_cell.angle_gamma   90.00
#
_symmetry.space_group_name_H-M   'P 1'
#
loop_
_entity.id
_entity.type
_entity.pdbx_description
1 polymer ?
#
loop_
_entity_poly.entity_id
_entity_poly.type
_entity_poly.pdbx_seq_one_letter_code
_entity_poly.pdbx_strand_id
1 'polypeptide(L)'
;INPTASADSIRVMKFENKLFIKLQPWASDAIVSAINVGIGDKLMNYYMFTPDSYLYRKKGNTVWNSTYLYGGVKGQYKNYFHWDADGYYTFLGKEINDFGIDANMGFNIYPFRRYRKSPISFNAHFGTNLKEPDYYQQHYYSNHYKWDNDFSKISTTTLDGTISIPHWKLNI
;
A
#
# COMPACT_ATOMS: atom_id res chain seq x y z
N ILE A 1 7.76 -35.84 16.99
CA ILE A 1 7.55 -34.44 17.38
C ILE A 1 8.68 -34.05 18.33
N ASN A 2 9.44 -33.01 18.00
CA ASN A 2 10.48 -32.52 18.88
C ASN A 2 9.81 -31.62 19.95
N PRO A 3 9.87 -31.96 21.25
CA PRO A 3 9.16 -31.22 22.27
C PRO A 3 9.79 -29.86 22.60
N THR A 4 10.99 -29.58 22.12
CA THR A 4 11.75 -28.38 22.44
C THR A 4 11.92 -27.39 21.28
N ALA A 5 11.48 -27.75 20.06
CA ALA A 5 11.62 -26.92 18.89
C ALA A 5 10.31 -26.85 18.09
N SER A 6 9.89 -25.65 17.72
CA SER A 6 8.80 -25.45 16.76
C SER A 6 9.30 -25.67 15.34
N ALA A 7 8.49 -26.35 14.53
CA ALA A 7 8.74 -26.51 13.11
C ALA A 7 7.46 -26.20 12.33
N ASP A 8 7.61 -25.36 11.35
CA ASP A 8 6.55 -25.00 10.41
C ASP A 8 7.11 -24.88 8.99
N SER A 9 6.22 -24.89 8.01
CA SER A 9 6.56 -24.61 6.62
C SER A 9 5.45 -23.80 6.00
N ILE A 10 5.78 -22.57 5.68
CA ILE A 10 4.89 -21.63 5.01
C ILE A 10 5.50 -21.15 3.70
N ARG A 11 4.66 -20.93 2.69
CA ARG A 11 5.07 -20.37 1.40
C ARG A 11 3.97 -19.52 0.82
N VAL A 12 4.33 -18.34 0.33
CA VAL A 12 3.44 -17.45 -0.40
C VAL A 12 3.93 -17.31 -1.83
N MET A 13 3.00 -17.45 -2.78
CA MET A 13 3.22 -17.07 -4.17
C MET A 13 2.22 -16.00 -4.54
N LYS A 14 2.71 -14.86 -5.02
CA LYS A 14 1.88 -13.76 -5.53
C LYS A 14 2.07 -13.64 -7.03
N PHE A 15 0.96 -13.58 -7.74
CA PHE A 15 0.91 -13.21 -9.15
C PHE A 15 -0.03 -12.04 -9.30
N GLU A 16 0.44 -10.95 -9.92
CA GLU A 16 -0.33 -9.72 -10.04
C GLU A 16 -0.18 -9.15 -11.45
N ASN A 17 -1.31 -8.90 -12.09
CA ASN A 17 -1.39 -8.24 -13.39
C ASN A 17 -2.01 -6.86 -13.21
N LYS A 18 -1.47 -5.86 -13.91
CA LYS A 18 -2.01 -4.50 -13.93
C LYS A 18 -2.12 -4.00 -15.35
N LEU A 19 -3.28 -3.48 -15.69
CA LEU A 19 -3.52 -2.73 -16.91
C LEU A 19 -3.89 -1.31 -16.54
N PHE A 20 -3.26 -0.31 -17.16
CA PHE A 20 -3.53 1.08 -16.85
C PHE A 20 -3.44 1.98 -18.09
N ILE A 21 -4.14 3.09 -18.02
CA ILE A 21 -4.06 4.20 -18.96
C ILE A 21 -3.51 5.40 -18.20
N LYS A 22 -2.53 6.06 -18.79
CA LYS A 22 -1.95 7.29 -18.27
C LYS A 22 -2.23 8.44 -19.23
N LEU A 23 -2.83 9.49 -18.72
CA LEU A 23 -3.10 10.72 -19.42
C LEU A 23 -2.16 11.81 -18.92
N GLN A 24 -1.52 12.51 -19.84
CA GLN A 24 -0.66 13.65 -19.54
C GLN A 24 -1.14 14.84 -20.38
N PRO A 25 -1.52 15.96 -19.76
CA PRO A 25 -1.88 17.15 -20.52
C PRO A 25 -0.66 17.70 -21.26
N TRP A 26 -0.91 18.29 -22.41
CA TRP A 26 0.13 18.83 -23.31
C TRP A 26 0.67 20.19 -22.85
N ALA A 27 -0.07 20.88 -21.98
CA ALA A 27 0.31 22.19 -21.46
C ALA A 27 1.34 22.05 -20.34
N SER A 28 2.48 22.70 -20.47
CA SER A 28 3.55 22.71 -19.46
C SER A 28 3.14 23.36 -18.14
N ASP A 29 2.13 24.23 -18.16
CA ASP A 29 1.64 25.00 -17.01
C ASP A 29 0.37 24.39 -16.39
N ALA A 30 -0.02 23.18 -16.79
CA ALA A 30 -1.18 22.51 -16.24
C ALA A 30 -0.96 22.14 -14.77
N ILE A 31 -1.89 22.54 -13.91
CA ILE A 31 -1.89 22.20 -12.48
C ILE A 31 -1.90 20.68 -12.28
N VAL A 32 -2.59 19.96 -13.18
CA VAL A 32 -2.58 18.50 -13.22
C VAL A 32 -1.55 18.05 -14.26
N SER A 33 -0.52 17.34 -13.81
CA SER A 33 0.58 16.88 -14.66
C SER A 33 0.37 15.47 -15.22
N ALA A 34 -0.37 14.63 -14.51
CA ALA A 34 -0.72 13.30 -14.99
C ALA A 34 -1.91 12.73 -14.21
N ILE A 35 -2.69 11.92 -14.90
CA ILE A 35 -3.77 11.10 -14.35
C ILE A 35 -3.51 9.67 -14.81
N ASN A 36 -3.58 8.72 -13.92
CA ASN A 36 -3.54 7.30 -14.22
C ASN A 36 -4.77 6.61 -13.65
N VAL A 37 -5.34 5.71 -14.41
CA VAL A 37 -6.45 4.84 -13.99
C VAL A 37 -6.18 3.46 -14.53
N GLY A 38 -6.40 2.46 -13.70
CA GLY A 38 -6.14 1.07 -14.10
C GLY A 38 -6.96 0.07 -13.32
N ILE A 39 -6.86 -1.16 -13.78
CA ILE A 39 -7.42 -2.33 -13.13
C ILE A 39 -6.30 -3.32 -12.84
N GLY A 40 -6.34 -3.92 -11.67
CA GLY A 40 -5.40 -4.96 -11.27
C GLY A 40 -6.11 -6.23 -10.86
N ASP A 41 -5.49 -7.36 -11.14
CA ASP A 41 -5.90 -8.67 -10.65
C ASP A 41 -4.74 -9.30 -9.89
N LYS A 42 -5.02 -9.75 -8.67
CA LYS A 42 -4.05 -10.30 -7.74
C LYS A 42 -4.46 -11.70 -7.32
N LEU A 43 -3.60 -12.67 -7.59
CA LEU A 43 -3.73 -14.05 -7.15
C LEU A 43 -2.65 -14.32 -6.09
N MET A 44 -3.09 -14.75 -4.91
CA MET A 44 -2.23 -15.17 -3.81
C MET A 44 -2.44 -16.65 -3.56
N ASN A 45 -1.36 -17.42 -3.53
CA ASN A 45 -1.39 -18.83 -3.17
C ASN A 45 -0.58 -19.00 -1.87
N TYR A 46 -1.30 -19.26 -0.80
CA TYR A 46 -0.76 -19.51 0.52
C TYR A 46 -0.64 -21.02 0.74
N TYR A 47 0.55 -21.44 1.12
CA TYR A 47 0.80 -22.83 1.52
C TYR A 47 1.15 -22.87 2.99
N MET A 48 0.53 -23.83 3.68
CA MET A 48 0.85 -24.15 5.07
C MET A 48 0.66 -25.66 5.28
N PHE A 49 1.58 -26.24 6.04
CA PHE A 49 1.47 -27.66 6.38
C PHE A 49 0.51 -27.84 7.55
N THR A 50 -0.72 -28.21 7.25
CA THR A 50 -1.79 -28.42 8.23
C THR A 50 -1.87 -29.87 8.70
N PRO A 51 -2.46 -30.16 9.88
CA PRO A 51 -2.76 -31.53 10.31
C PRO A 51 -3.52 -32.35 9.26
N ASP A 52 -4.45 -31.72 8.57
CA ASP A 52 -5.21 -32.36 7.48
C ASP A 52 -4.33 -32.76 6.30
N SER A 53 -3.29 -31.98 6.02
CA SER A 53 -2.31 -32.34 4.99
C SER A 53 -1.55 -33.59 5.35
N TYR A 54 -1.24 -33.78 6.62
CA TYR A 54 -0.54 -34.96 7.13
C TYR A 54 -1.47 -36.19 7.24
N LEU A 55 -2.62 -36.00 7.87
CA LEU A 55 -3.54 -37.12 8.16
C LEU A 55 -4.32 -37.60 6.93
N TYR A 56 -4.74 -36.66 6.09
CA TYR A 56 -5.63 -36.96 4.96
C TYR A 56 -5.02 -36.68 3.59
N ARG A 57 -3.72 -36.37 3.52
CA ARG A 57 -3.00 -36.01 2.29
C ARG A 57 -3.66 -34.87 1.49
N LYS A 58 -4.41 -34.00 2.16
CA LYS A 58 -4.99 -32.83 1.53
C LYS A 58 -3.90 -31.80 1.21
N LYS A 59 -4.08 -31.09 0.11
CA LYS A 59 -3.17 -29.97 -0.23
C LYS A 59 -3.38 -28.84 0.76
N GLY A 60 -2.29 -28.41 1.44
CA GLY A 60 -2.32 -27.28 2.37
C GLY A 60 -2.27 -25.91 1.67
N ASN A 61 -2.87 -25.78 0.47
CA ASN A 61 -2.86 -24.55 -0.30
C ASN A 61 -4.20 -23.86 -0.21
N THR A 62 -4.18 -22.56 0.05
CA THR A 62 -5.35 -21.67 -0.03
C THR A 62 -5.06 -20.59 -1.06
N VAL A 63 -5.99 -20.39 -1.98
CA VAL A 63 -5.87 -19.40 -3.05
C VAL A 63 -6.84 -18.26 -2.79
N TRP A 64 -6.30 -17.04 -2.74
CA TRP A 64 -7.07 -15.81 -2.73
C TRP A 64 -6.90 -15.12 -4.08
N ASN A 65 -8.00 -14.74 -4.66
CA ASN A 65 -8.02 -13.88 -5.83
C ASN A 65 -8.75 -12.58 -5.47
N SER A 66 -8.24 -11.47 -5.98
CA SER A 66 -8.83 -10.16 -5.75
C SER A 66 -8.60 -9.26 -6.96
N THR A 67 -9.68 -8.64 -7.42
CA THR A 67 -9.64 -7.68 -8.52
C THR A 67 -9.95 -6.29 -7.98
N TYR A 68 -9.15 -5.31 -8.36
CA TYR A 68 -9.24 -3.94 -7.86
C TYR A 68 -9.07 -2.90 -8.95
N LEU A 69 -9.73 -1.76 -8.76
CA LEU A 69 -9.44 -0.54 -9.49
C LEU A 69 -8.39 0.25 -8.74
N TYR A 70 -7.53 0.92 -9.47
CA TYR A 70 -6.60 1.87 -8.89
C TYR A 70 -6.47 3.09 -9.78
N GLY A 71 -6.12 4.19 -9.17
CA GLY A 71 -5.92 5.43 -9.88
C GLY A 71 -5.06 6.39 -9.10
N GLY A 72 -4.52 7.36 -9.80
CA GLY A 72 -3.73 8.39 -9.20
C GLY A 72 -3.74 9.65 -10.05
N VAL A 73 -3.53 10.75 -9.39
CA VAL A 73 -3.42 12.06 -9.99
C VAL A 73 -2.25 12.78 -9.36
N LYS A 74 -1.48 13.45 -10.18
CA LYS A 74 -0.38 14.28 -9.69
C LYS A 74 -0.35 15.61 -10.40
N GLY A 75 0.11 16.61 -9.71
CA GLY A 75 0.19 17.93 -10.25
C GLY A 75 1.27 18.77 -9.60
N GLN A 76 1.53 19.91 -10.24
CA GLN A 76 2.45 20.90 -9.73
C GLN A 76 2.05 22.29 -10.22
N TYR A 77 2.33 23.28 -9.40
CA TYR A 77 2.22 24.68 -9.78
C TYR A 77 3.58 25.34 -9.65
N LYS A 78 4.25 25.49 -10.80
CA LYS A 78 5.64 25.98 -10.88
C LYS A 78 6.54 25.21 -9.91
N ASN A 79 7.35 25.90 -9.14
CA ASN A 79 8.22 25.34 -8.09
C ASN A 79 7.67 25.56 -6.68
N TYR A 80 6.45 26.10 -6.54
CA TYR A 80 5.88 26.50 -5.26
C TYR A 80 5.02 25.42 -4.62
N PHE A 81 4.34 24.64 -5.45
CA PHE A 81 3.39 23.64 -4.97
C PHE A 81 3.45 22.38 -5.82
N HIS A 82 3.51 21.25 -5.19
CA HIS A 82 3.35 19.94 -5.81
C HIS A 82 2.41 19.08 -4.99
N TRP A 83 1.71 18.20 -5.64
CA TRP A 83 0.78 17.29 -5.01
C TRP A 83 0.60 16.03 -5.83
N ASP A 84 0.36 14.95 -5.14
CA ASP A 84 -0.07 13.69 -5.71
C ASP A 84 -1.08 13.02 -4.79
N ALA A 85 -1.98 12.29 -5.38
CA ALA A 85 -2.92 11.45 -4.68
C ALA A 85 -3.13 10.19 -5.48
N ASP A 86 -3.08 9.06 -4.83
CA ASP A 86 -3.43 7.77 -5.42
C ASP A 86 -4.31 6.95 -4.48
N GLY A 87 -4.98 5.98 -5.07
CA GLY A 87 -5.85 5.11 -4.31
C GLY A 87 -6.23 3.87 -5.08
N TYR A 88 -6.77 2.92 -4.36
CA TYR A 88 -7.31 1.69 -4.91
C TYR A 88 -8.58 1.28 -4.17
N TYR A 89 -9.40 0.49 -4.86
CA TYR A 89 -10.60 -0.13 -4.30
C TYR A 89 -10.77 -1.53 -4.86
N THR A 90 -10.84 -2.53 -3.99
CA THR A 90 -11.05 -3.93 -4.34
C THR A 90 -12.55 -4.22 -4.38
N PHE A 91 -13.05 -4.56 -5.55
CA PHE A 91 -14.48 -4.77 -5.77
C PHE A 91 -14.86 -6.25 -5.97
N LEU A 92 -13.87 -7.14 -6.11
CA LEU A 92 -14.12 -8.57 -6.30
C LEU A 92 -13.06 -9.41 -5.58
N GLY A 93 -13.50 -10.54 -5.02
CA GLY A 93 -12.61 -11.55 -4.43
C GLY A 93 -12.57 -11.53 -2.91
N LYS A 94 -11.56 -12.18 -2.32
CA LYS A 94 -11.44 -12.32 -0.86
C LYS A 94 -11.26 -10.99 -0.15
N GLU A 95 -10.54 -10.07 -0.77
CA GLU A 95 -10.26 -8.73 -0.23
C GLU A 95 -11.30 -7.69 -0.68
N ILE A 96 -12.53 -8.12 -0.99
CA ILE A 96 -13.61 -7.19 -1.40
C ILE A 96 -13.81 -6.09 -0.35
N ASN A 97 -14.05 -4.85 -0.80
CA ASN A 97 -14.14 -3.65 0.03
C ASN A 97 -12.82 -3.23 0.72
N ASP A 98 -11.67 -3.81 0.35
CA ASP A 98 -10.40 -3.20 0.69
C ASP A 98 -10.23 -1.92 -0.11
N PHE A 99 -9.78 -0.87 0.54
CA PHE A 99 -9.43 0.38 -0.13
C PHE A 99 -8.22 1.03 0.52
N GLY A 100 -7.58 1.88 -0.23
CA GLY A 100 -6.53 2.75 0.28
C GLY A 100 -6.53 4.04 -0.51
N ILE A 101 -6.25 5.13 0.20
CA ILE A 101 -6.03 6.46 -0.35
C ILE A 101 -4.75 6.99 0.27
N ASP A 102 -3.87 7.50 -0.57
CA ASP A 102 -2.61 8.12 -0.19
C ASP A 102 -2.49 9.46 -0.90
N ALA A 103 -2.21 10.51 -0.16
CA ALA A 103 -2.12 11.86 -0.70
C ALA A 103 -0.93 12.59 -0.10
N ASN A 104 -0.13 13.19 -0.96
CA ASN A 104 1.01 13.99 -0.60
C ASN A 104 0.87 15.39 -1.15
N MET A 105 1.28 16.38 -0.37
CA MET A 105 1.36 17.76 -0.82
C MET A 105 2.62 18.43 -0.29
N GLY A 106 3.19 19.28 -1.11
CA GLY A 106 4.38 20.02 -0.73
C GLY A 106 4.33 21.47 -1.21
N PHE A 107 4.69 22.37 -0.30
CA PHE A 107 4.80 23.80 -0.54
C PHE A 107 6.23 24.25 -0.38
N ASN A 108 6.72 25.02 -1.33
CA ASN A 108 8.05 25.64 -1.30
C ASN A 108 7.90 27.16 -1.25
N ILE A 109 8.40 27.76 -0.19
CA ILE A 109 8.38 29.19 0.03
C ILE A 109 9.79 29.74 -0.17
N TYR A 110 9.92 30.77 -0.96
CA TYR A 110 11.19 31.45 -1.26
C TYR A 110 11.20 32.85 -0.64
N PRO A 111 11.46 33.00 0.66
CA PRO A 111 11.29 34.26 1.37
C PRO A 111 12.24 35.37 0.85
N PHE A 112 13.38 34.99 0.27
CA PHE A 112 14.36 35.94 -0.26
C PHE A 112 14.92 35.53 -1.61
N ARG A 113 15.11 36.45 -2.54
CA ARG A 113 15.73 36.19 -3.85
C ARG A 113 17.08 35.50 -3.76
N ARG A 114 17.85 35.77 -2.69
CA ARG A 114 19.18 35.18 -2.43
C ARG A 114 19.09 33.67 -2.16
N TYR A 115 17.97 33.19 -1.67
CA TYR A 115 17.79 31.78 -1.26
C TYR A 115 16.94 30.94 -2.25
N ARG A 116 16.88 31.36 -3.52
CA ARG A 116 16.15 30.61 -4.56
C ARG A 116 16.55 29.14 -4.70
N LYS A 117 17.76 28.76 -4.26
CA LYS A 117 18.26 27.39 -4.27
C LYS A 117 17.94 26.59 -3.00
N SER A 118 17.40 27.23 -1.97
CA SER A 118 17.15 26.61 -0.67
C SER A 118 15.83 27.13 -0.11
N PRO A 119 14.68 26.65 -0.65
CA PRO A 119 13.37 27.07 -0.16
C PRO A 119 13.11 26.55 1.26
N ILE A 120 12.21 27.19 1.96
CA ILE A 120 11.53 26.59 3.10
C ILE A 120 10.47 25.68 2.52
N SER A 121 10.55 24.38 2.84
CA SER A 121 9.62 23.38 2.33
C SER A 121 8.74 22.88 3.45
N PHE A 122 7.45 22.81 3.17
CA PHE A 122 6.45 22.14 4.00
C PHE A 122 5.88 20.98 3.21
N ASN A 123 5.96 19.77 3.75
CA ASN A 123 5.36 18.59 3.17
C ASN A 123 4.34 18.01 4.14
N ALA A 124 3.21 17.59 3.62
CA ALA A 124 2.18 16.88 4.34
C ALA A 124 1.82 15.60 3.59
N HIS A 125 1.63 14.54 4.34
CA HIS A 125 1.19 13.25 3.86
C HIS A 125 -0.06 12.83 4.62
N PHE A 126 -1.04 12.32 3.89
CA PHE A 126 -2.24 11.72 4.43
C PHE A 126 -2.43 10.36 3.79
N GLY A 127 -2.52 9.32 4.62
CA GLY A 127 -2.80 7.97 4.18
C GLY A 127 -3.96 7.36 4.97
N THR A 128 -4.88 6.71 4.30
CA THR A 128 -5.90 5.90 4.95
C THR A 128 -6.14 4.61 4.19
N ASN A 129 -6.27 3.52 4.90
CA ASN A 129 -6.58 2.24 4.27
C ASN A 129 -7.46 1.38 5.16
N LEU A 130 -8.23 0.53 4.50
CA LEU A 130 -9.00 -0.56 5.09
C LEU A 130 -8.56 -1.83 4.37
N LYS A 131 -8.02 -2.81 5.10
CA LYS A 131 -7.45 -4.02 4.51
C LYS A 131 -7.89 -5.27 5.23
N GLU A 132 -8.14 -6.33 4.46
CA GLU A 132 -8.25 -7.69 4.97
C GLU A 132 -6.92 -8.07 5.66
N PRO A 133 -6.95 -8.64 6.88
CA PRO A 133 -5.76 -9.17 7.52
C PRO A 133 -5.09 -10.24 6.66
N ASP A 134 -3.76 -10.33 6.75
CA ASP A 134 -3.01 -11.35 6.01
C ASP A 134 -3.45 -12.76 6.41
N TYR A 135 -3.37 -13.68 5.46
CA TYR A 135 -3.77 -15.07 5.67
C TYR A 135 -3.12 -15.69 6.92
N TYR A 136 -1.84 -15.48 7.13
CA TYR A 136 -1.14 -16.06 8.29
C TYR A 136 -1.41 -15.35 9.60
N GLN A 137 -1.96 -14.15 9.57
CA GLN A 137 -2.49 -13.53 10.79
C GLN A 137 -3.79 -14.19 11.23
N GLN A 138 -4.59 -14.67 10.28
CA GLN A 138 -5.86 -15.33 10.55
C GLN A 138 -5.68 -16.84 10.80
N HIS A 139 -4.79 -17.50 10.05
CA HIS A 139 -4.62 -18.94 10.06
C HIS A 139 -3.15 -19.32 10.24
N TYR A 140 -2.85 -20.09 11.26
CA TYR A 140 -1.50 -20.58 11.49
C TYR A 140 -1.50 -21.94 12.15
N TYR A 141 -0.61 -22.83 11.67
CA TYR A 141 -0.42 -24.17 12.21
C TYR A 141 1.08 -24.51 12.25
N SER A 142 1.53 -24.86 13.45
CA SER A 142 2.84 -25.47 13.68
C SER A 142 2.69 -26.70 14.58
N ASN A 143 3.80 -27.32 14.94
CA ASN A 143 3.77 -28.45 15.88
C ASN A 143 3.40 -28.08 17.32
N HIS A 144 3.48 -26.80 17.70
CA HIS A 144 3.18 -26.32 19.06
C HIS A 144 2.11 -25.23 19.11
N TYR A 145 1.93 -24.47 18.01
CA TYR A 145 1.03 -23.33 17.97
C TYR A 145 0.00 -23.51 16.86
N LYS A 146 -1.21 -23.18 17.20
CA LYS A 146 -2.33 -23.18 16.25
C LYS A 146 -3.24 -22.01 16.58
N TRP A 147 -3.60 -21.25 15.53
CA TRP A 147 -4.74 -20.35 15.60
C TRP A 147 -5.48 -20.36 14.27
N ASP A 148 -6.79 -20.14 14.33
CA ASP A 148 -7.70 -20.08 13.21
C ASP A 148 -8.79 -19.08 13.58
N ASN A 149 -8.60 -17.84 13.13
CA ASN A 149 -9.42 -16.69 13.50
C ASN A 149 -10.02 -16.07 12.25
N ASP A 150 -11.15 -15.43 12.39
CA ASP A 150 -11.78 -14.59 11.39
C ASP A 150 -11.79 -13.15 11.92
N PHE A 151 -10.79 -12.39 11.54
CA PHE A 151 -10.63 -11.01 12.01
C PHE A 151 -11.37 -10.04 11.08
N SER A 152 -11.90 -8.99 11.68
CA SER A 152 -12.40 -7.86 10.91
C SER A 152 -11.25 -7.13 10.21
N LYS A 153 -11.60 -6.38 9.19
CA LYS A 153 -10.64 -5.55 8.44
C LYS A 153 -9.93 -4.56 9.34
N ILE A 154 -8.66 -4.36 9.04
CA ILE A 154 -7.79 -3.41 9.75
C ILE A 154 -7.92 -2.05 9.07
N SER A 155 -8.34 -1.05 9.84
CA SER A 155 -8.34 0.35 9.41
C SER A 155 -7.10 1.06 9.95
N THR A 156 -6.38 1.72 9.07
CA THR A 156 -5.21 2.53 9.44
C THR A 156 -5.33 3.90 8.83
N THR A 157 -5.06 4.94 9.62
CA THR A 157 -4.97 6.31 9.13
C THR A 157 -3.68 6.93 9.61
N THR A 158 -2.95 7.54 8.71
CA THR A 158 -1.67 8.20 8.95
C THR A 158 -1.75 9.65 8.51
N LEU A 159 -1.22 10.54 9.32
CA LEU A 159 -1.08 11.96 8.99
C LEU A 159 0.31 12.41 9.41
N ASP A 160 1.11 12.81 8.45
CA ASP A 160 2.48 13.26 8.67
C ASP A 160 2.68 14.67 8.13
N GLY A 161 3.50 15.45 8.82
CA GLY A 161 3.89 16.77 8.39
C GLY A 161 5.38 16.99 8.61
N THR A 162 6.07 17.58 7.64
CA THR A 162 7.51 17.88 7.73
C THR A 162 7.78 19.30 7.28
N ILE A 163 8.52 20.05 8.09
CA ILE A 163 9.02 21.38 7.75
C ILE A 163 10.53 21.30 7.60
N SER A 164 11.05 21.73 6.46
CA SER A 164 12.48 21.76 6.19
C SER A 164 12.93 23.19 5.93
N ILE A 165 13.92 23.64 6.68
CA ILE A 165 14.58 24.93 6.55
C ILE A 165 16.06 24.70 6.29
N PRO A 166 16.48 24.49 5.03
CA PRO A 166 17.84 24.08 4.71
C PRO A 166 18.91 25.10 5.13
N HIS A 167 18.55 26.39 5.14
CA HIS A 167 19.46 27.44 5.57
C HIS A 167 19.89 27.30 7.04
N TRP A 168 19.01 26.80 7.88
CA TRP A 168 19.29 26.53 9.29
C TRP A 168 19.63 25.08 9.57
N LYS A 169 19.71 24.25 8.52
CA LYS A 169 19.88 22.79 8.65
C LYS A 169 18.84 22.16 9.58
N LEU A 170 17.62 22.69 9.57
CA LEU A 170 16.52 22.28 10.44
C LEU A 170 15.51 21.45 9.64
N ASN A 171 15.18 20.28 10.16
CA ASN A 171 14.10 19.42 9.73
C ASN A 171 13.26 19.03 10.97
N ILE A 172 11.98 19.26 10.89
CA ILE A 172 11.00 18.95 11.95
C ILE A 172 9.88 18.12 11.33
#